data_69c9b4e2f4d7779e43961a2450ebbe0e
#
_entry.id   69c9b4e2f4d7779e43961a2450ebbe0e
#
_cell.length_a   1.000
_cell.length_b   1.000
_cell.length_c   1.000
_cell.angle_alpha   90.00
_cell.angle_beta   90.00
_cell.angle_gamma   90.00
#
_symmetry.space_group_name_H-M   'P 1'
#
loop_
_entity.id
_entity.type
_entity.pdbx_description
1 polymer ?
#
loop_
_entity_poly.entity_id
_entity_poly.type
_entity_poly.pdbx_seq_one_letter_code
_entity_poly.pdbx_strand_id
1 'polypeptide(L)'
;LTGDPEVPLGEGSFVDAYDADGAASSLQTKADHFKFRQMAFGEIYGSQGNIGFAPQLNKIDMFIKQVLSGFDSKYLPQKCGMDNENVLAVDLRGNVITCQNVSSKEVSKNGESHLGGTIEHIEAVELKSSTHWSNRPNCSTCPVLQLCKGACMFLDGDLWNVTCENAYSDNVALFALAFERLTGYIPTVIKGEGLPLHRQDIFGTVYTHVEDTNKKVFPIKVVSEKIAKIDDVEVYGQSKVQV
;
A
#
# COMPACT_ATOMS: atom_id res chain seq x y z
N LEU A 1 -20.02 13.81 -10.96
CA LEU A 1 -20.55 13.01 -9.85
C LEU A 1 -22.04 12.95 -10.02
N THR A 2 -22.61 11.79 -10.04
CA THR A 2 -24.01 11.57 -10.46
C THR A 2 -25.05 12.13 -9.49
N GLY A 3 -24.67 12.39 -8.24
CA GLY A 3 -25.64 12.78 -7.19
C GLY A 3 -26.70 11.71 -6.89
N ASP A 4 -26.64 10.57 -7.57
CA ASP A 4 -27.57 9.47 -7.38
C ASP A 4 -27.08 8.58 -6.23
N PRO A 5 -27.81 8.47 -5.11
CA PRO A 5 -27.41 7.66 -3.97
C PRO A 5 -27.41 6.15 -4.26
N GLU A 6 -28.07 5.71 -5.33
CA GLU A 6 -28.10 4.30 -5.74
C GLU A 6 -26.87 3.90 -6.58
N VAL A 7 -26.09 4.87 -7.09
CA VAL A 7 -24.84 4.58 -7.80
C VAL A 7 -23.70 4.51 -6.81
N PRO A 8 -23.17 3.31 -6.52
CA PRO A 8 -22.05 3.19 -5.60
C PRO A 8 -20.80 3.82 -6.25
N LEU A 9 -20.30 4.88 -5.63
CA LEU A 9 -19.01 5.45 -5.98
C LEU A 9 -17.93 4.66 -5.24
N GLY A 10 -17.13 3.92 -5.99
CA GLY A 10 -15.93 3.29 -5.45
C GLY A 10 -14.76 4.27 -5.48
N GLU A 11 -14.02 4.36 -4.40
CA GLU A 11 -12.72 5.01 -4.45
C GLU A 11 -11.72 4.18 -5.23
N GLY A 12 -11.04 4.83 -6.18
CA GLY A 12 -9.90 4.26 -6.85
C GLY A 12 -8.71 4.18 -5.89
N SER A 13 -8.01 3.05 -5.88
CA SER A 13 -6.69 3.00 -5.28
C SER A 13 -5.69 3.78 -6.16
N PHE A 14 -4.58 4.22 -5.56
CA PHE A 14 -3.48 4.79 -6.34
C PHE A 14 -3.04 3.84 -7.43
N VAL A 15 -2.95 4.38 -8.65
CA VAL A 15 -2.32 3.69 -9.77
C VAL A 15 -0.81 3.81 -9.59
N ASP A 16 -0.09 2.72 -9.86
CA ASP A 16 1.37 2.75 -9.85
C ASP A 16 1.86 3.76 -10.92
N ALA A 17 2.89 4.55 -10.59
CA ALA A 17 3.46 5.53 -11.49
C ALA A 17 4.36 4.84 -12.53
N TYR A 18 3.85 4.64 -13.74
CA TYR A 18 4.60 3.96 -14.81
C TYR A 18 5.52 4.88 -15.61
N ASP A 19 5.33 6.19 -15.53
CA ASP A 19 6.09 7.21 -16.24
C ASP A 19 6.28 8.47 -15.39
N ALA A 20 6.96 9.47 -15.96
CA ALA A 20 7.24 10.73 -15.30
C ALA A 20 5.97 11.55 -15.00
N ASP A 21 4.96 11.48 -15.87
CA ASP A 21 3.70 12.23 -15.70
C ASP A 21 2.87 11.60 -14.57
N GLY A 22 2.81 10.28 -14.52
CA GLY A 22 2.21 9.54 -13.40
C GLY A 22 2.92 9.81 -12.08
N ALA A 23 4.26 9.86 -12.09
CA ALA A 23 5.03 10.21 -10.90
C ALA A 23 4.77 11.67 -10.47
N ALA A 24 4.70 12.61 -11.40
CA ALA A 24 4.41 14.02 -11.11
C ALA A 24 2.99 14.23 -10.53
N SER A 25 2.05 13.37 -10.91
CA SER A 25 0.66 13.40 -10.42
C SER A 25 0.49 12.72 -9.06
N SER A 26 1.53 12.08 -8.54
CA SER A 26 1.54 11.38 -7.27
C SER A 26 1.73 12.33 -6.08
N LEU A 27 1.66 11.79 -4.87
CA LEU A 27 1.98 12.55 -3.65
C LEU A 27 3.46 12.95 -3.67
N GLN A 28 3.73 14.26 -3.57
CA GLN A 28 5.08 14.80 -3.79
C GLN A 28 5.83 15.05 -2.49
N THR A 29 5.12 15.50 -1.45
CA THR A 29 5.74 15.90 -0.19
C THR A 29 5.33 14.99 0.96
N LYS A 30 6.12 15.02 2.04
CA LYS A 30 5.73 14.32 3.28
C LYS A 30 4.39 14.82 3.81
N ALA A 31 4.10 16.10 3.68
CA ALA A 31 2.82 16.67 4.10
C ALA A 31 1.65 16.11 3.28
N ASP A 32 1.82 15.93 1.96
CA ASP A 32 0.80 15.31 1.11
C ASP A 32 0.53 13.87 1.51
N HIS A 33 1.58 13.11 1.79
CA HIS A 33 1.46 11.73 2.27
C HIS A 33 0.70 11.66 3.60
N PHE A 34 1.01 12.53 4.56
CA PHE A 34 0.31 12.55 5.85
C PHE A 34 -1.14 12.97 5.71
N LYS A 35 -1.41 14.02 4.93
CA LYS A 35 -2.77 14.47 4.64
C LYS A 35 -3.59 13.36 3.99
N PHE A 36 -3.01 12.67 3.01
CA PHE A 36 -3.65 11.53 2.37
C PHE A 36 -3.99 10.41 3.37
N ARG A 37 -3.04 10.03 4.23
CA ARG A 37 -3.26 8.98 5.25
C ARG A 37 -4.40 9.34 6.22
N GLN A 38 -4.43 10.60 6.66
CA GLN A 38 -5.49 11.13 7.53
C GLN A 38 -6.85 11.09 6.83
N MET A 39 -6.89 11.53 5.58
CA MET A 39 -8.12 11.53 4.77
C MET A 39 -8.61 10.09 4.54
N ALA A 40 -7.77 9.20 4.02
CA ALA A 40 -8.12 7.81 3.75
C ALA A 40 -8.59 7.07 5.01
N PHE A 41 -7.89 7.26 6.13
CA PHE A 41 -8.33 6.70 7.41
C PHE A 41 -9.70 7.24 7.81
N GLY A 42 -9.91 8.57 7.81
CA GLY A 42 -11.14 9.21 8.25
C GLY A 42 -12.36 8.83 7.41
N GLU A 43 -12.18 8.79 6.08
CA GLU A 43 -13.27 8.43 5.16
C GLU A 43 -13.69 6.97 5.30
N ILE A 44 -12.75 6.03 5.37
CA ILE A 44 -13.08 4.62 5.53
C ILE A 44 -13.65 4.35 6.93
N TYR A 45 -13.09 4.96 7.98
CA TYR A 45 -13.58 4.84 9.34
C TYR A 45 -15.01 5.38 9.48
N GLY A 46 -15.28 6.56 8.90
CA GLY A 46 -16.59 7.20 8.89
C GLY A 46 -17.61 6.53 7.97
N SER A 47 -17.18 5.69 7.04
CA SER A 47 -18.05 5.08 6.03
C SER A 47 -19.06 4.07 6.60
N GLN A 48 -18.82 3.57 7.81
CA GLN A 48 -19.65 2.55 8.48
C GLN A 48 -19.99 1.33 7.61
N GLY A 49 -19.05 0.94 6.73
CA GLY A 49 -19.22 -0.20 5.83
C GLY A 49 -19.89 0.13 4.50
N ASN A 50 -19.88 1.39 4.09
CA ASN A 50 -20.38 1.78 2.78
C ASN A 50 -19.75 0.94 1.66
N ILE A 51 -20.57 0.47 0.72
CA ILE A 51 -20.17 -0.39 -0.39
C ILE A 51 -19.10 0.26 -1.30
N GLY A 52 -19.02 1.59 -1.35
CA GLY A 52 -17.99 2.33 -2.08
C GLY A 52 -16.57 1.99 -1.61
N PHE A 53 -16.40 1.60 -0.34
CA PHE A 53 -15.13 1.19 0.25
C PHE A 53 -14.96 -0.33 0.33
N ALA A 54 -15.81 -1.12 -0.34
CA ALA A 54 -15.75 -2.58 -0.26
C ALA A 54 -14.35 -3.18 -0.57
N PRO A 55 -13.57 -2.69 -1.55
CA PRO A 55 -12.22 -3.19 -1.79
C PRO A 55 -11.28 -2.99 -0.62
N GLN A 56 -11.31 -1.79 0.00
CA GLN A 56 -10.50 -1.44 1.16
C GLN A 56 -10.93 -2.25 2.40
N LEU A 57 -12.22 -2.37 2.63
CA LEU A 57 -12.78 -3.15 3.74
C LEU A 57 -12.42 -4.63 3.62
N ASN A 58 -12.53 -5.22 2.43
CA ASN A 58 -12.11 -6.60 2.17
C ASN A 58 -10.61 -6.79 2.42
N LYS A 59 -9.78 -5.82 2.04
CA LYS A 59 -8.34 -5.85 2.26
C LYS A 59 -8.00 -5.83 3.74
N ILE A 60 -8.70 -5.01 4.54
CA ILE A 60 -8.60 -4.97 5.99
C ILE A 60 -9.00 -6.32 6.61
N ASP A 61 -10.15 -6.86 6.21
CA ASP A 61 -10.65 -8.13 6.74
C ASP A 61 -9.72 -9.32 6.41
N MET A 62 -9.16 -9.33 5.21
CA MET A 62 -8.15 -10.34 4.83
C MET A 62 -6.88 -10.21 5.67
N PHE A 63 -6.39 -9.00 5.88
CA PHE A 63 -5.23 -8.75 6.73
C PHE A 63 -5.48 -9.22 8.17
N ILE A 64 -6.61 -8.88 8.76
CA ILE A 64 -6.99 -9.33 10.10
C ILE A 64 -7.01 -10.88 10.18
N LYS A 65 -7.62 -11.53 9.19
CA LYS A 65 -7.64 -13.00 9.11
C LYS A 65 -6.24 -13.60 9.05
N GLN A 66 -5.35 -13.00 8.25
CA GLN A 66 -3.95 -13.43 8.13
C GLN A 66 -3.20 -13.30 9.47
N VAL A 67 -3.35 -12.17 10.15
CA VAL A 67 -2.73 -11.95 11.48
C VAL A 67 -3.23 -12.96 12.49
N LEU A 68 -4.55 -13.19 12.57
CA LEU A 68 -5.15 -14.12 13.53
C LEU A 68 -4.83 -15.59 13.23
N SER A 69 -4.60 -15.94 11.96
CA SER A 69 -4.23 -17.31 11.56
C SER A 69 -2.73 -17.60 11.66
N GLY A 70 -1.90 -16.62 11.98
CA GLY A 70 -0.45 -16.78 11.99
C GLY A 70 0.13 -17.04 10.58
N PHE A 71 -0.41 -16.39 9.55
CA PHE A 71 0.04 -16.57 8.16
C PHE A 71 1.51 -16.21 8.02
N ASP A 72 2.29 -17.15 7.45
CA ASP A 72 3.71 -16.94 7.19
C ASP A 72 3.89 -16.12 5.91
N SER A 73 4.53 -14.95 6.03
CA SER A 73 4.76 -14.01 4.92
C SER A 73 5.57 -14.60 3.76
N LYS A 74 6.35 -15.67 3.98
CA LYS A 74 7.09 -16.35 2.90
C LYS A 74 6.19 -16.90 1.79
N TYR A 75 4.90 -17.12 2.09
CA TYR A 75 3.91 -17.56 1.10
C TYR A 75 3.10 -16.41 0.51
N LEU A 76 3.45 -15.16 0.82
CA LEU A 76 2.74 -14.01 0.33
C LEU A 76 3.04 -13.80 -1.16
N PRO A 77 2.01 -13.89 -2.03
CA PRO A 77 2.19 -13.63 -3.46
C PRO A 77 2.41 -12.14 -3.73
N GLN A 78 2.92 -11.82 -4.91
CA GLN A 78 2.99 -10.45 -5.40
C GLN A 78 1.59 -9.85 -5.57
N LYS A 79 1.47 -8.50 -5.49
CA LYS A 79 0.19 -7.77 -5.55
C LYS A 79 -0.70 -8.16 -6.74
N CYS A 80 -0.10 -8.27 -7.92
CA CYS A 80 -0.82 -8.57 -9.17
C CYS A 80 -0.93 -10.06 -9.49
N GLY A 81 -0.25 -10.94 -8.74
CA GLY A 81 -0.23 -12.38 -9.00
C GLY A 81 0.55 -12.80 -10.25
N MET A 82 1.26 -11.87 -10.92
CA MET A 82 2.05 -12.18 -12.12
C MET A 82 3.35 -12.95 -11.80
N ASP A 83 3.64 -13.19 -10.54
CA ASP A 83 4.65 -14.12 -10.04
C ASP A 83 4.17 -15.59 -10.01
N ASN A 84 2.89 -15.81 -10.27
CA ASN A 84 2.32 -17.14 -10.33
C ASN A 84 2.46 -17.70 -11.75
N GLU A 85 3.16 -18.81 -11.90
CA GLU A 85 3.40 -19.51 -13.16
C GLU A 85 2.12 -19.95 -13.89
N ASN A 86 0.99 -20.02 -13.18
CA ASN A 86 -0.31 -20.38 -13.76
C ASN A 86 -1.11 -19.15 -14.24
N VAL A 87 -0.53 -17.94 -14.17
CA VAL A 87 -1.18 -16.70 -14.59
C VAL A 87 -0.45 -16.14 -15.81
N LEU A 88 -1.16 -15.96 -16.90
CA LEU A 88 -0.64 -15.36 -18.13
C LEU A 88 -1.45 -14.12 -18.48
N ALA A 89 -0.77 -13.06 -18.90
CA ALA A 89 -1.38 -11.92 -19.57
C ALA A 89 -1.13 -12.05 -21.08
N VAL A 90 -2.19 -11.93 -21.87
CA VAL A 90 -2.11 -12.06 -23.33
C VAL A 90 -2.74 -10.83 -23.97
N ASP A 91 -2.06 -10.22 -24.95
CA ASP A 91 -2.63 -9.16 -25.75
C ASP A 91 -3.55 -9.71 -26.87
N LEU A 92 -4.28 -8.81 -27.55
CA LEU A 92 -5.21 -9.19 -28.62
C LEU A 92 -4.52 -9.79 -29.87
N ARG A 93 -3.20 -9.80 -29.93
CA ARG A 93 -2.41 -10.36 -31.02
C ARG A 93 -1.84 -11.74 -30.67
N GLY A 94 -2.18 -12.26 -29.47
CA GLY A 94 -1.66 -13.54 -28.99
C GLY A 94 -0.25 -13.44 -28.38
N ASN A 95 0.28 -12.24 -28.16
CA ASN A 95 1.55 -12.10 -27.44
C ASN A 95 1.34 -12.33 -25.96
N VAL A 96 2.16 -13.19 -25.36
CA VAL A 96 2.20 -13.36 -23.92
C VAL A 96 3.12 -12.29 -23.35
N ILE A 97 2.60 -11.50 -22.42
CA ILE A 97 3.27 -10.35 -21.84
C ILE A 97 3.38 -10.49 -20.33
N THR A 98 4.39 -9.86 -19.74
CA THR A 98 4.68 -9.99 -18.31
C THR A 98 3.65 -9.28 -17.41
N CYS A 99 2.86 -8.36 -17.98
CA CYS A 99 1.85 -7.60 -17.23
C CYS A 99 0.78 -7.07 -18.17
N GLN A 100 -0.46 -7.03 -17.74
CA GLN A 100 -1.59 -6.45 -18.49
C GLN A 100 -1.46 -4.95 -18.77
N ASN A 101 -0.58 -4.24 -18.05
CA ASN A 101 -0.38 -2.80 -18.16
C ASN A 101 0.82 -2.42 -19.04
N VAL A 102 1.45 -3.38 -19.72
CA VAL A 102 2.59 -3.14 -20.60
C VAL A 102 2.29 -3.60 -22.02
N SER A 103 3.05 -3.08 -22.97
CA SER A 103 3.01 -3.51 -24.37
C SER A 103 4.05 -4.59 -24.62
N SER A 104 3.78 -5.49 -25.56
CA SER A 104 4.77 -6.48 -26.05
C SER A 104 6.03 -5.86 -26.67
N LYS A 105 6.00 -4.53 -26.94
CA LYS A 105 7.15 -3.79 -27.48
C LYS A 105 7.96 -3.09 -26.38
N GLU A 106 7.44 -3.03 -25.16
CA GLU A 106 8.10 -2.36 -24.06
C GLU A 106 9.29 -3.18 -23.56
N VAL A 107 10.30 -2.45 -23.14
CA VAL A 107 11.51 -2.98 -22.52
C VAL A 107 11.69 -2.30 -21.18
N SER A 108 11.93 -3.08 -20.14
CA SER A 108 12.20 -2.54 -18.80
C SER A 108 13.49 -1.71 -18.80
N LYS A 109 13.67 -0.90 -17.74
CA LYS A 109 14.93 -0.15 -17.57
C LYS A 109 16.17 -1.05 -17.51
N ASN A 110 16.00 -2.31 -17.11
CA ASN A 110 17.06 -3.32 -17.06
C ASN A 110 17.31 -3.99 -18.42
N GLY A 111 16.62 -3.57 -19.48
CA GLY A 111 16.75 -4.15 -20.81
C GLY A 111 15.97 -5.45 -21.03
N GLU A 112 15.14 -5.87 -20.09
CA GLU A 112 14.31 -7.07 -20.21
C GLU A 112 13.06 -6.77 -21.03
N SER A 113 12.77 -7.62 -22.02
CA SER A 113 11.54 -7.51 -22.81
C SER A 113 10.32 -7.91 -21.98
N HIS A 114 9.25 -7.16 -22.12
CA HIS A 114 7.94 -7.54 -21.59
C HIS A 114 7.23 -8.60 -22.43
N LEU A 115 7.75 -8.94 -23.61
CA LEU A 115 7.28 -10.04 -24.44
C LEU A 115 7.90 -11.35 -23.91
N GLY A 116 7.08 -12.25 -23.39
CA GLY A 116 7.50 -13.56 -22.90
C GLY A 116 7.37 -14.68 -23.96
N GLY A 117 6.67 -14.43 -25.04
CA GLY A 117 6.40 -15.40 -26.11
C GLY A 117 5.07 -15.18 -26.78
N THR A 118 4.51 -16.24 -27.41
CA THR A 118 3.19 -16.21 -28.03
C THR A 118 2.32 -17.37 -27.53
N ILE A 119 1.01 -17.19 -27.58
CA ILE A 119 0.04 -18.22 -27.18
C ILE A 119 0.13 -19.47 -28.09
N GLU A 120 0.61 -19.32 -29.32
CA GLU A 120 0.80 -20.42 -30.26
C GLU A 120 1.91 -21.39 -29.84
N HIS A 121 2.86 -20.87 -29.02
CA HIS A 121 3.99 -21.61 -28.50
C HIS A 121 4.09 -21.45 -26.98
N ILE A 122 3.00 -21.77 -26.30
CA ILE A 122 2.85 -21.53 -24.86
C ILE A 122 3.89 -22.29 -24.04
N GLU A 123 4.38 -23.42 -24.53
CA GLU A 123 5.43 -24.24 -23.92
C GLU A 123 6.82 -23.57 -23.94
N ALA A 124 7.00 -22.59 -24.80
CA ALA A 124 8.24 -21.80 -24.92
C ALA A 124 8.16 -20.44 -24.23
N VAL A 125 7.07 -20.15 -23.52
CA VAL A 125 6.89 -18.88 -22.83
C VAL A 125 7.81 -18.78 -21.63
N GLU A 126 8.63 -17.75 -21.61
CA GLU A 126 9.42 -17.36 -20.44
C GLU A 126 8.97 -15.99 -19.94
N LEU A 127 8.37 -15.96 -18.77
CA LEU A 127 8.04 -14.71 -18.09
C LEU A 127 9.18 -14.33 -17.15
N LYS A 128 9.94 -13.32 -17.53
CA LYS A 128 10.98 -12.71 -16.69
C LYS A 128 10.35 -11.62 -15.86
N SER A 129 9.96 -11.96 -14.64
CA SER A 129 9.53 -10.98 -13.67
C SER A 129 10.75 -10.34 -13.03
N SER A 130 10.91 -9.04 -13.20
CA SER A 130 12.14 -8.38 -12.81
C SER A 130 12.36 -8.37 -11.30
N THR A 131 11.38 -8.00 -10.47
CA THR A 131 11.68 -7.83 -9.04
C THR A 131 10.48 -8.17 -8.14
N HIS A 132 10.46 -9.42 -7.68
CA HIS A 132 9.54 -9.83 -6.61
C HIS A 132 9.85 -9.07 -5.31
N TRP A 133 8.85 -8.87 -4.45
CA TRP A 133 9.00 -8.12 -3.20
C TRP A 133 10.12 -8.67 -2.30
N SER A 134 10.35 -9.98 -2.30
CA SER A 134 11.41 -10.62 -1.51
C SER A 134 12.83 -10.19 -1.90
N ASN A 135 13.01 -9.72 -3.12
CA ASN A 135 14.26 -9.21 -3.64
C ASN A 135 14.43 -7.69 -3.46
N ARG A 136 13.43 -7.02 -2.87
CA ARG A 136 13.48 -5.59 -2.60
C ARG A 136 13.92 -5.34 -1.15
N PRO A 137 14.97 -4.55 -0.93
CA PRO A 137 15.63 -4.43 0.38
C PRO A 137 14.71 -3.94 1.49
N ASN A 138 13.70 -3.13 1.15
CA ASN A 138 12.83 -2.50 2.14
C ASN A 138 11.49 -3.22 2.33
N CYS A 139 11.19 -4.25 1.51
CA CYS A 139 9.88 -4.90 1.59
C CYS A 139 9.78 -5.92 2.72
N SER A 140 10.84 -6.71 2.94
CA SER A 140 10.83 -7.78 3.95
C SER A 140 10.64 -7.28 5.39
N THR A 141 11.04 -6.04 5.67
CA THR A 141 10.90 -5.38 6.98
C THR A 141 9.75 -4.37 7.02
N CYS A 142 8.99 -4.24 5.93
CA CYS A 142 7.92 -3.26 5.84
C CYS A 142 6.67 -3.72 6.62
N PRO A 143 6.17 -2.93 7.58
CA PRO A 143 5.02 -3.32 8.42
C PRO A 143 3.72 -3.50 7.64
N VAL A 144 3.62 -2.92 6.43
CA VAL A 144 2.43 -3.03 5.59
C VAL A 144 2.60 -4.01 4.42
N LEU A 145 3.64 -4.86 4.44
CA LEU A 145 3.91 -5.79 3.35
C LEU A 145 2.71 -6.70 3.03
N GLN A 146 2.04 -7.23 4.04
CA GLN A 146 0.89 -8.12 3.84
C GLN A 146 -0.30 -7.42 3.18
N LEU A 147 -0.44 -6.11 3.37
CA LEU A 147 -1.44 -5.29 2.70
C LEU A 147 -0.99 -4.87 1.29
N CYS A 148 0.26 -4.40 1.17
CA CYS A 148 0.84 -3.87 -0.05
C CYS A 148 1.20 -4.96 -1.07
N LYS A 149 1.72 -6.10 -0.62
CA LYS A 149 2.19 -7.22 -1.44
C LYS A 149 3.21 -6.80 -2.51
N GLY A 150 4.10 -5.86 -2.15
CA GLY A 150 5.22 -5.46 -2.99
C GLY A 150 4.91 -4.51 -4.14
N ALA A 151 3.71 -3.93 -4.21
CA ALA A 151 3.29 -3.01 -5.27
C ALA A 151 3.59 -3.57 -6.69
N CYS A 152 4.04 -2.74 -7.64
CA CYS A 152 4.37 -3.18 -9.01
C CYS A 152 5.78 -3.82 -9.07
N MET A 153 5.89 -5.02 -9.61
CA MET A 153 7.17 -5.74 -9.70
C MET A 153 8.05 -5.28 -10.87
N PHE A 154 7.48 -4.57 -11.85
CA PHE A 154 8.21 -4.11 -13.05
C PHE A 154 8.76 -2.70 -12.93
N LEU A 155 8.44 -1.97 -11.87
CA LEU A 155 8.97 -0.63 -11.64
C LEU A 155 10.30 -0.68 -10.90
N ASP A 156 11.26 0.12 -11.35
CA ASP A 156 12.58 0.27 -10.75
C ASP A 156 12.96 1.74 -10.58
N GLY A 157 14.04 1.97 -9.80
CA GLY A 157 14.60 3.30 -9.61
C GLY A 157 13.60 4.29 -9.01
N ASP A 158 13.57 5.50 -9.56
CA ASP A 158 12.76 6.60 -9.02
C ASP A 158 11.25 6.34 -9.13
N LEU A 159 10.80 5.69 -10.20
CA LEU A 159 9.38 5.32 -10.35
C LEU A 159 8.96 4.31 -9.28
N TRP A 160 9.84 3.36 -8.97
CA TRP A 160 9.61 2.45 -7.84
C TRP A 160 9.54 3.18 -6.52
N ASN A 161 10.45 4.12 -6.27
CA ASN A 161 10.49 4.88 -5.02
C ASN A 161 9.17 5.64 -4.81
N VAL A 162 8.71 6.35 -5.83
CA VAL A 162 7.42 7.08 -5.80
C VAL A 162 6.26 6.11 -5.57
N THR A 163 6.19 5.04 -6.34
CA THR A 163 5.14 4.02 -6.21
C THR A 163 5.15 3.36 -4.83
N CYS A 164 6.34 3.08 -4.27
CA CYS A 164 6.48 2.50 -2.94
C CYS A 164 5.99 3.46 -1.85
N GLU A 165 6.27 4.76 -1.94
CA GLU A 165 5.79 5.76 -0.98
C GLU A 165 4.26 5.93 -1.06
N ASN A 166 3.69 5.96 -2.26
CA ASN A 166 2.24 6.00 -2.46
C ASN A 166 1.57 4.75 -1.89
N ALA A 167 2.09 3.58 -2.23
CA ALA A 167 1.58 2.30 -1.74
C ALA A 167 1.71 2.18 -0.22
N TYR A 168 2.80 2.69 0.36
CA TYR A 168 2.95 2.73 1.81
C TYR A 168 1.86 3.61 2.45
N SER A 169 1.62 4.80 1.91
CA SER A 169 0.62 5.73 2.45
C SER A 169 -0.81 5.19 2.38
N ASP A 170 -1.18 4.54 1.27
CA ASP A 170 -2.46 3.84 1.14
C ASP A 170 -2.60 2.71 2.18
N ASN A 171 -1.58 1.86 2.26
CA ASN A 171 -1.69 0.67 3.08
C ASN A 171 -1.48 0.90 4.58
N VAL A 172 -0.77 1.96 4.98
CA VAL A 172 -0.60 2.25 6.41
C VAL A 172 -1.89 2.81 7.04
N ALA A 173 -2.73 3.50 6.27
CA ALA A 173 -4.06 3.89 6.72
C ALA A 173 -4.95 2.66 6.95
N LEU A 174 -4.92 1.68 6.04
CA LEU A 174 -5.63 0.40 6.20
C LEU A 174 -5.10 -0.44 7.37
N PHE A 175 -3.78 -0.42 7.57
CA PHE A 175 -3.14 -1.04 8.71
C PHE A 175 -3.65 -0.45 10.04
N ALA A 176 -3.71 0.88 10.12
CA ALA A 176 -4.23 1.56 11.30
C ALA A 176 -5.71 1.21 11.58
N LEU A 177 -6.53 1.12 10.53
CA LEU A 177 -7.92 0.68 10.63
C LEU A 177 -8.05 -0.77 11.08
N ALA A 178 -7.19 -1.67 10.59
CA ALA A 178 -7.17 -3.06 11.02
C ALA A 178 -6.82 -3.19 12.51
N PHE A 179 -5.85 -2.42 12.98
CA PHE A 179 -5.48 -2.36 14.40
C PHE A 179 -6.61 -1.78 15.26
N GLU A 180 -7.25 -0.72 14.80
CA GLU A 180 -8.41 -0.16 15.50
C GLU A 180 -9.51 -1.20 15.67
N ARG A 181 -9.86 -1.94 14.61
CA ARG A 181 -10.86 -3.01 14.68
C ARG A 181 -10.48 -4.16 15.63
N LEU A 182 -9.19 -4.51 15.66
CA LEU A 182 -8.68 -5.60 16.52
C LEU A 182 -8.60 -5.22 17.99
N THR A 183 -8.24 -3.96 18.29
CA THR A 183 -7.81 -3.54 19.62
C THR A 183 -8.65 -2.42 20.22
N GLY A 184 -9.40 -1.70 19.41
CA GLY A 184 -10.08 -0.45 19.77
C GLY A 184 -9.16 0.76 19.92
N TYR A 185 -7.88 0.64 19.49
CA TYR A 185 -6.88 1.71 19.54
C TYR A 185 -6.37 2.03 18.14
N ILE A 186 -6.15 3.33 17.87
CA ILE A 186 -5.58 3.80 16.60
C ILE A 186 -4.07 3.95 16.80
N PRO A 187 -3.23 3.16 16.10
CA PRO A 187 -1.79 3.32 16.14
C PRO A 187 -1.39 4.60 15.40
N THR A 188 -0.57 5.44 16.02
CA THR A 188 -0.04 6.67 15.42
C THR A 188 1.44 6.57 15.06
N VAL A 189 2.15 5.64 15.70
CA VAL A 189 3.57 5.39 15.47
C VAL A 189 3.83 3.90 15.35
N ILE A 190 4.65 3.53 14.37
CA ILE A 190 5.20 2.19 14.19
C ILE A 190 6.72 2.29 14.28
N LYS A 191 7.34 1.62 15.23
CA LYS A 191 8.79 1.52 15.30
C LYS A 191 9.26 0.21 14.71
N GLY A 192 10.26 0.26 13.84
CA GLY A 192 10.87 -0.89 13.22
C GLY A 192 12.31 -0.59 12.82
N GLU A 193 13.19 -1.57 12.89
CA GLU A 193 14.56 -1.45 12.46
C GLU A 193 14.61 -1.12 10.95
N GLY A 194 15.39 -0.10 10.59
CA GLY A 194 15.53 0.34 9.19
C GLY A 194 14.33 1.11 8.62
N LEU A 195 13.23 1.28 9.39
CA LEU A 195 12.09 2.05 8.91
C LEU A 195 12.39 3.56 9.00
N PRO A 196 12.30 4.31 7.87
CA PRO A 196 12.52 5.75 7.86
C PRO A 196 11.55 6.49 8.79
N LEU A 197 11.99 7.59 9.42
CA LEU A 197 11.16 8.33 10.38
C LEU A 197 9.79 8.73 9.84
N HIS A 198 9.71 9.19 8.58
CA HIS A 198 8.43 9.57 7.95
C HIS A 198 7.48 8.39 7.71
N ARG A 199 8.00 7.15 7.79
CA ARG A 199 7.18 5.93 7.74
C ARG A 199 6.83 5.43 9.14
N GLN A 200 7.60 5.79 10.17
CA GLN A 200 7.28 5.44 11.56
C GLN A 200 6.06 6.22 12.06
N ASP A 201 5.94 7.49 11.70
CA ASP A 201 4.78 8.32 12.03
C ASP A 201 3.68 8.11 10.99
N ILE A 202 2.55 7.55 11.41
CA ILE A 202 1.47 7.22 10.48
C ILE A 202 0.76 8.48 9.98
N PHE A 203 0.48 9.44 10.86
CA PHE A 203 -0.40 10.57 10.57
C PHE A 203 0.29 11.95 10.64
N GLY A 204 1.60 11.99 10.75
CA GLY A 204 2.36 13.24 10.79
C GLY A 204 2.33 13.95 12.14
N THR A 205 1.93 13.27 13.20
CA THR A 205 1.81 13.86 14.55
C THR A 205 3.15 14.28 15.13
N VAL A 206 4.23 13.56 14.81
CA VAL A 206 5.58 13.86 15.29
C VAL A 206 6.21 15.02 14.50
N TYR A 207 5.89 15.16 13.21
CA TYR A 207 6.48 16.18 12.34
C TYR A 207 5.83 17.54 12.48
N THR A 208 4.55 17.62 12.84
CA THR A 208 3.88 18.90 13.12
C THR A 208 4.42 19.61 14.36
N HIS A 209 5.07 18.88 15.27
CA HIS A 209 5.70 19.46 16.45
C HIS A 209 7.06 20.12 16.16
N VAL A 210 7.76 19.74 15.08
CA VAL A 210 9.13 20.22 14.79
C VAL A 210 9.14 21.40 13.83
N GLU A 211 8.16 21.49 12.92
CA GLU A 211 8.15 22.52 11.87
C GLU A 211 7.32 23.77 12.20
N ASP A 212 6.46 23.74 13.22
CA ASP A 212 5.54 24.84 13.50
C ASP A 212 5.57 25.31 14.97
N THR A 213 6.70 25.88 15.36
CA THR A 213 6.86 26.50 16.70
C THR A 213 5.96 27.72 16.92
N ASN A 214 5.24 28.20 15.90
CA ASN A 214 4.40 29.38 15.95
C ASN A 214 2.89 29.13 15.86
N LYS A 215 2.43 27.92 15.61
CA LYS A 215 1.01 27.58 15.66
C LYS A 215 0.63 26.95 17.00
N LYS A 216 -0.39 27.52 17.64
CA LYS A 216 -1.00 26.92 18.84
C LYS A 216 -1.57 25.56 18.45
N VAL A 217 -0.82 24.51 18.70
CA VAL A 217 -1.31 23.13 18.60
C VAL A 217 -2.25 22.93 19.77
N PHE A 218 -3.51 22.60 19.49
CA PHE A 218 -4.40 22.12 20.54
C PHE A 218 -3.91 20.71 20.91
N PRO A 219 -3.42 20.51 22.13
CA PRO A 219 -2.98 19.18 22.55
C PRO A 219 -4.21 18.27 22.57
N ILE A 220 -4.22 17.26 21.71
CA ILE A 220 -5.16 16.14 21.86
C ILE A 220 -4.78 15.49 23.20
N LYS A 221 -5.64 15.59 24.19
CA LYS A 221 -5.39 15.06 25.53
C LYS A 221 -5.41 13.53 25.41
N VAL A 222 -4.24 12.92 25.46
CA VAL A 222 -4.09 11.46 25.55
C VAL A 222 -4.68 11.04 26.89
N VAL A 223 -5.79 10.28 26.87
CA VAL A 223 -6.53 9.92 28.10
C VAL A 223 -6.02 8.60 28.70
N SER A 224 -5.29 7.79 27.96
CA SER A 224 -4.51 6.65 28.51
C SER A 224 -3.48 6.14 27.53
N GLU A 225 -2.25 5.95 27.98
CA GLU A 225 -1.22 5.23 27.26
C GLU A 225 -1.32 3.75 27.65
N LYS A 226 -1.73 2.90 26.69
CA LYS A 226 -1.44 1.47 26.76
C LYS A 226 -0.46 1.16 25.65
N ILE A 227 0.72 0.72 26.04
CA ILE A 227 1.75 0.23 25.13
C ILE A 227 1.46 -1.26 24.93
N ALA A 228 1.13 -1.68 23.73
CA ALA A 228 1.15 -3.07 23.34
C ALA A 228 2.49 -3.36 22.66
N LYS A 229 3.25 -4.31 23.19
CA LYS A 229 4.43 -4.85 22.52
C LYS A 229 3.98 -6.09 21.74
N ILE A 230 4.19 -6.04 20.44
CA ILE A 230 4.05 -7.21 19.57
C ILE A 230 5.41 -7.35 18.88
N ASP A 231 6.16 -8.39 19.25
CA ASP A 231 7.45 -8.79 18.67
C ASP A 231 8.21 -7.66 17.93
N ASP A 232 9.06 -6.93 18.64
CA ASP A 232 9.90 -5.84 18.13
C ASP A 232 9.21 -4.61 17.50
N VAL A 233 7.87 -4.56 17.49
CA VAL A 233 7.09 -3.40 17.07
C VAL A 233 6.41 -2.77 18.29
N GLU A 234 6.82 -1.54 18.63
CA GLU A 234 6.09 -0.73 19.61
C GLU A 234 4.94 0.00 18.90
N VAL A 235 3.71 -0.34 19.26
CA VAL A 235 2.51 0.34 18.77
C VAL A 235 1.99 1.28 19.85
N TYR A 236 2.01 2.58 19.56
CA TYR A 236 1.41 3.58 20.44
C TYR A 236 -0.02 3.82 19.98
N GLY A 237 -0.98 3.49 20.84
CA GLY A 237 -2.40 3.70 20.54
C GLY A 237 -2.96 4.91 21.29
N GLN A 238 -3.79 5.68 20.63
CA GLN A 238 -4.66 6.67 21.27
C GLN A 238 -6.05 6.04 21.47
N SER A 239 -6.58 6.18 22.67
CA SER A 239 -7.98 5.85 22.93
C SER A 239 -8.91 6.83 22.20
N LYS A 240 -10.01 6.31 21.67
CA LYS A 240 -11.11 6.97 20.96
C LYS A 240 -11.08 8.49 20.99
N VAL A 241 -10.92 9.11 19.83
CA VAL A 241 -11.24 10.53 19.64
C VAL A 241 -12.73 10.69 19.95
N GLN A 242 -13.06 11.34 21.06
CA GLN A 242 -14.41 11.90 21.23
C GLN A 242 -14.45 13.14 20.35
N VAL A 243 -15.29 13.10 19.32
CA VAL A 243 -15.69 14.24 18.50
C VAL A 243 -16.58 15.14 19.32
#